data_7d6e95d7f57308d12536f5618a447a98
#
_entry.id   7d6e95d7f57308d12536f5618a447a98
#
_cell.length_a   1.000
_cell.length_b   1.000
_cell.length_c   1.000
_cell.angle_alpha   90.00
_cell.angle_beta   90.00
_cell.angle_gamma   90.00
#
_symmetry.space_group_name_H-M   'P 1'
#
loop_
_entity.id
_entity.type
_entity.pdbx_description
1 polymer ?
#
loop_
_entity_poly.entity_id
_entity_poly.type
_entity_poly.pdbx_seq_one_letter_code
_entity_poly.pdbx_strand_id
1 'polypeptide(L)'
;MTDVYRVGYLERVPLGTPYPSIVAHLGSLLGRLPDAELVIDYTGVGRPVFDMFRISGISPIGVLITGGATETHEGFVHGVPKLTLISRLQVLLHEGRLKIHKDLSEAETLVRELQDFRCAFTAAGALTFNARSGRHDDLLLALAIAVWRAADGGMSNPGLFRYYEQQYLKLVGGSSKPRDVVGVDLGQSRDPTAICIVRRISDPVDHIPLREPRPPPQPGNLEWSLIEREKL
;
A
#
# COMPACT_ATOMS: atom_id res chain seq x y z
N MET A 1 20.63 -9.37 -5.11
CA MET A 1 19.95 -9.03 -3.84
C MET A 1 18.45 -8.99 -4.10
N THR A 2 17.65 -9.54 -3.23
CA THR A 2 16.21 -9.70 -3.46
C THR A 2 15.49 -8.88 -2.40
N ASP A 3 14.69 -7.90 -2.83
CA ASP A 3 13.93 -7.03 -1.93
C ASP A 3 12.97 -7.82 -1.04
N VAL A 4 12.91 -7.47 0.24
CA VAL A 4 11.94 -7.96 1.22
C VAL A 4 10.97 -6.84 1.57
N TYR A 5 9.69 -7.16 1.69
CA TYR A 5 8.62 -6.21 1.99
C TYR A 5 8.04 -6.52 3.36
N ARG A 6 8.05 -5.54 4.25
CA ARG A 6 7.53 -5.68 5.61
C ARG A 6 6.30 -4.84 5.78
N VAL A 7 5.22 -5.46 6.22
CA VAL A 7 4.02 -4.77 6.67
C VAL A 7 4.27 -4.32 8.10
N GLY A 8 4.39 -3.01 8.29
CA GLY A 8 4.66 -2.38 9.60
C GLY A 8 3.42 -1.77 10.26
N TYR A 9 2.34 -1.58 9.49
CA TYR A 9 1.11 -0.97 9.97
C TYR A 9 -0.11 -1.46 9.21
N LEU A 10 -1.19 -1.72 9.93
CA LEU A 10 -2.51 -2.06 9.41
C LEU A 10 -3.58 -1.37 10.26
N GLU A 11 -4.52 -0.73 9.61
CA GLU A 11 -5.66 -0.07 10.26
C GLU A 11 -6.92 -0.20 9.41
N ARG A 12 -8.04 -0.42 10.09
CA ARG A 12 -9.38 -0.22 9.52
C ARG A 12 -10.00 0.99 10.23
N VAL A 13 -10.17 2.06 9.49
CA VAL A 13 -10.78 3.29 9.99
C VAL A 13 -12.26 3.01 10.32
N PRO A 14 -12.77 3.46 11.48
CA PRO A 14 -14.16 3.22 11.84
C PRO A 14 -15.14 3.68 10.76
N LEU A 15 -16.17 2.89 10.52
CA LEU A 15 -17.25 3.24 9.59
C LEU A 15 -17.86 4.61 9.93
N GLY A 16 -18.19 5.37 8.90
CA GLY A 16 -18.78 6.71 9.07
C GLY A 16 -17.76 7.81 9.37
N THR A 17 -16.45 7.51 9.42
CA THR A 17 -15.43 8.56 9.54
C THR A 17 -15.45 9.45 8.29
N PRO A 18 -15.63 10.77 8.44
CA PRO A 18 -15.66 11.70 7.31
C PRO A 18 -14.33 11.71 6.54
N TYR A 19 -14.38 11.78 5.21
CA TYR A 19 -13.18 11.81 4.37
C TYR A 19 -12.18 12.93 4.75
N PRO A 20 -12.60 14.16 5.11
CA PRO A 20 -11.66 15.16 5.59
C PRO A 20 -10.86 14.71 6.83
N SER A 21 -11.47 13.94 7.72
CA SER A 21 -10.79 13.38 8.90
C SER A 21 -9.80 12.28 8.49
N ILE A 22 -10.16 11.46 7.50
CA ILE A 22 -9.25 10.44 6.93
C ILE A 22 -8.03 11.12 6.28
N VAL A 23 -8.26 12.19 5.51
CA VAL A 23 -7.18 12.97 4.87
C VAL A 23 -6.26 13.58 5.93
N ALA A 24 -6.80 14.17 7.00
CA ALA A 24 -6.03 14.73 8.09
C ALA A 24 -5.22 13.67 8.85
N HIS A 25 -5.83 12.50 9.10
CA HIS A 25 -5.17 11.37 9.75
C HIS A 25 -3.98 10.87 8.91
N LEU A 26 -4.19 10.62 7.62
CA LEU A 26 -3.14 10.20 6.70
C LEU A 26 -2.04 11.26 6.53
N GLY A 27 -2.40 12.55 6.52
CA GLY A 27 -1.43 13.64 6.53
C GLY A 27 -0.53 13.60 7.77
N SER A 28 -1.11 13.31 8.95
CA SER A 28 -0.36 13.11 10.19
C SER A 28 0.56 11.89 10.15
N LEU A 29 0.11 10.78 9.56
CA LEU A 29 0.93 9.57 9.36
C LEU A 29 2.13 9.86 8.44
N LEU A 30 1.88 10.47 7.29
CA LEU A 30 2.92 10.81 6.32
C LEU A 30 3.95 11.78 6.90
N GLY A 31 3.53 12.72 7.72
CA GLY A 31 4.45 13.64 8.41
C GLY A 31 5.47 12.95 9.33
N ARG A 32 5.24 11.68 9.70
CA ARG A 32 6.17 10.85 10.51
C ARG A 32 7.00 9.88 9.68
N LEU A 33 6.70 9.76 8.41
CA LEU A 33 7.34 8.83 7.47
C LEU A 33 8.05 9.66 6.39
N PRO A 34 9.30 10.09 6.62
CA PRO A 34 10.03 10.85 5.62
C PRO A 34 10.16 10.03 4.34
N ASP A 35 9.90 10.66 3.21
CA ASP A 35 9.98 10.08 1.87
C ASP A 35 8.98 8.94 1.59
N ALA A 36 7.94 8.77 2.41
CA ALA A 36 6.88 7.83 2.12
C ALA A 36 5.97 8.34 0.99
N GLU A 37 5.58 7.43 0.12
CA GLU A 37 4.60 7.70 -0.93
C GLU A 37 3.21 7.22 -0.50
N LEU A 38 2.20 8.04 -0.77
CA LEU A 38 0.79 7.71 -0.58
C LEU A 38 0.22 7.15 -1.87
N VAL A 39 -0.37 5.97 -1.79
CA VAL A 39 -1.06 5.31 -2.90
C VAL A 39 -2.49 5.03 -2.47
N ILE A 40 -3.48 5.47 -3.26
CA ILE A 40 -4.88 5.29 -2.92
C ILE A 40 -5.64 4.56 -4.03
N ASP A 41 -6.63 3.76 -3.65
CA ASP A 41 -7.60 3.26 -4.62
C ASP A 41 -8.39 4.44 -5.20
N TYR A 42 -8.25 4.64 -6.51
CA TYR A 42 -8.90 5.71 -7.26
C TYR A 42 -10.29 5.31 -7.78
N THR A 43 -10.75 4.10 -7.46
CA THR A 43 -12.05 3.59 -7.89
C THR A 43 -13.18 4.26 -7.08
N GLY A 44 -14.32 4.52 -7.70
CA GLY A 44 -15.49 5.05 -7.01
C GLY A 44 -15.25 6.37 -6.27
N VAL A 45 -15.26 6.34 -4.93
CA VAL A 45 -15.04 7.51 -4.05
C VAL A 45 -13.60 8.01 -4.02
N GLY A 46 -12.68 7.26 -4.58
CA GLY A 46 -11.26 7.64 -4.61
C GLY A 46 -11.00 8.97 -5.29
N ARG A 47 -11.75 9.30 -6.35
CA ARG A 47 -11.56 10.56 -7.11
C ARG A 47 -11.74 11.82 -6.26
N PRO A 48 -12.89 12.07 -5.62
CA PRO A 48 -13.06 13.27 -4.79
C PRO A 48 -12.10 13.30 -3.58
N VAL A 49 -11.75 12.15 -3.00
CA VAL A 49 -10.81 12.09 -1.89
C VAL A 49 -9.39 12.39 -2.36
N PHE A 50 -9.01 11.96 -3.56
CA PHE A 50 -7.75 12.31 -4.20
C PHE A 50 -7.57 13.84 -4.32
N ASP A 51 -8.62 14.54 -4.74
CA ASP A 51 -8.60 15.99 -4.83
C ASP A 51 -8.46 16.66 -3.45
N MET A 52 -9.10 16.09 -2.41
CA MET A 52 -8.92 16.58 -1.03
C MET A 52 -7.45 16.46 -0.56
N PHE A 53 -6.76 15.38 -0.87
CA PHE A 53 -5.32 15.25 -0.58
C PHE A 53 -4.51 16.33 -1.28
N ARG A 54 -4.77 16.56 -2.57
CA ARG A 54 -4.05 17.58 -3.34
C ARG A 54 -4.27 19.00 -2.79
N ILE A 55 -5.49 19.31 -2.39
CA ILE A 55 -5.81 20.59 -1.72
C ILE A 55 -5.06 20.72 -0.40
N SER A 56 -4.83 19.62 0.31
CA SER A 56 -4.05 19.58 1.56
C SER A 56 -2.52 19.58 1.34
N GLY A 57 -2.05 19.73 0.08
CA GLY A 57 -0.63 19.73 -0.25
C GLY A 57 0.02 18.35 -0.32
N ILE A 58 -0.77 17.28 -0.25
CA ILE A 58 -0.31 15.90 -0.39
C ILE A 58 -0.53 15.47 -1.84
N SER A 59 0.48 14.84 -2.46
CA SER A 59 0.40 14.36 -3.85
C SER A 59 0.30 12.84 -3.87
N PRO A 60 -0.91 12.26 -3.80
CA PRO A 60 -1.07 10.82 -3.84
C PRO A 60 -0.90 10.27 -5.25
N ILE A 61 -0.59 8.99 -5.35
CA ILE A 61 -0.69 8.19 -6.56
C ILE A 61 -2.05 7.49 -6.55
N GLY A 62 -2.82 7.66 -7.61
CA GLY A 62 -4.11 6.98 -7.77
C GLY A 62 -3.93 5.63 -8.46
N VAL A 63 -4.53 4.57 -7.95
CA VAL A 63 -4.63 3.27 -8.59
C VAL A 63 -6.07 3.01 -8.97
N LEU A 64 -6.36 3.07 -10.26
CA LEU A 64 -7.64 2.62 -10.81
C LEU A 64 -7.57 1.11 -11.02
N ILE A 65 -8.22 0.35 -10.16
CA ILE A 65 -8.24 -1.12 -10.26
C ILE A 65 -9.14 -1.53 -11.43
N THR A 66 -8.56 -2.25 -12.40
CA THR A 66 -9.24 -2.62 -13.64
C THR A 66 -9.39 -4.15 -13.76
N GLY A 67 -10.38 -4.57 -14.58
CA GLY A 67 -10.54 -5.97 -15.01
C GLY A 67 -9.73 -6.33 -16.25
N GLY A 68 -8.95 -5.40 -16.81
CA GLY A 68 -8.13 -5.62 -18.01
C GLY A 68 -6.90 -6.48 -17.76
N ALA A 69 -6.04 -6.61 -18.78
CA ALA A 69 -4.78 -7.35 -18.70
C ALA A 69 -3.54 -6.44 -18.74
N THR A 70 -3.71 -5.16 -19.08
CA THR A 70 -2.61 -4.22 -19.32
C THR A 70 -2.65 -3.07 -18.34
N GLU A 71 -1.49 -2.70 -17.80
CA GLU A 71 -1.35 -1.48 -17.01
C GLU A 71 -1.38 -0.24 -17.93
N THR A 72 -2.03 0.81 -17.44
CA THR A 72 -2.09 2.11 -18.12
C THR A 72 -1.64 3.21 -17.17
N HIS A 73 -1.26 4.37 -17.71
CA HIS A 73 -0.79 5.48 -16.90
C HIS A 73 -1.24 6.80 -17.51
N GLU A 74 -1.82 7.66 -16.69
CA GLU A 74 -2.22 9.02 -17.06
C GLU A 74 -1.96 9.97 -15.87
N GLY A 75 -0.93 10.82 -15.97
CA GLY A 75 -0.54 11.72 -14.88
C GLY A 75 -0.17 10.99 -13.59
N PHE A 76 -0.93 11.21 -12.53
CA PHE A 76 -0.75 10.54 -11.23
C PHE A 76 -1.65 9.32 -11.04
N VAL A 77 -2.36 8.89 -12.09
CA VAL A 77 -3.30 7.76 -12.02
C VAL A 77 -2.79 6.61 -12.87
N HIS A 78 -2.74 5.43 -12.27
CA HIS A 78 -2.35 4.19 -12.91
C HIS A 78 -3.55 3.25 -12.98
N GLY A 79 -3.91 2.81 -14.18
CA GLY A 79 -4.85 1.71 -14.36
C GLY A 79 -4.10 0.39 -14.16
N VAL A 80 -4.43 -0.33 -13.10
CA VAL A 80 -3.73 -1.57 -12.75
C VAL A 80 -4.72 -2.73 -12.72
N PRO A 81 -4.48 -3.81 -13.48
CA PRO A 81 -5.32 -5.00 -13.41
C PRO A 81 -5.35 -5.59 -12.01
N LYS A 82 -6.56 -5.92 -11.51
CA LYS A 82 -6.69 -6.62 -10.21
C LYS A 82 -5.87 -7.90 -10.17
N LEU A 83 -5.79 -8.61 -11.30
CA LEU A 83 -4.92 -9.79 -11.45
C LEU A 83 -3.46 -9.48 -11.15
N THR A 84 -2.92 -8.39 -11.69
CA THR A 84 -1.52 -7.98 -11.45
C THR A 84 -1.25 -7.74 -9.98
N LEU A 85 -2.15 -7.01 -9.30
CA LEU A 85 -2.05 -6.72 -7.86
C LEU A 85 -2.00 -8.01 -7.04
N ILE A 86 -2.96 -8.90 -7.27
CA ILE A 86 -3.10 -10.14 -6.49
C ILE A 86 -1.98 -11.14 -6.79
N SER A 87 -1.63 -11.33 -8.07
CA SER A 87 -0.54 -12.24 -8.45
C SER A 87 0.78 -11.83 -7.82
N ARG A 88 1.04 -10.53 -7.72
CA ARG A 88 2.24 -10.02 -7.07
C ARG A 88 2.28 -10.36 -5.59
N LEU A 89 1.16 -10.16 -4.87
CA LEU A 89 1.06 -10.59 -3.47
C LEU A 89 1.31 -12.08 -3.30
N GLN A 90 0.71 -12.91 -4.16
CA GLN A 90 0.87 -14.37 -4.12
C GLN A 90 2.34 -14.78 -4.31
N VAL A 91 3.02 -14.20 -5.30
CA VAL A 91 4.44 -14.48 -5.55
C VAL A 91 5.29 -14.12 -4.34
N LEU A 92 5.13 -12.92 -3.78
CA LEU A 92 5.92 -12.47 -2.64
C LEU A 92 5.64 -13.26 -1.36
N LEU A 93 4.39 -13.69 -1.14
CA LEU A 93 4.03 -14.60 -0.05
C LEU A 93 4.67 -15.97 -0.23
N HIS A 94 4.59 -16.54 -1.45
CA HIS A 94 5.17 -17.85 -1.77
C HIS A 94 6.71 -17.86 -1.61
N GLU A 95 7.37 -16.79 -2.06
CA GLU A 95 8.82 -16.62 -1.92
C GLU A 95 9.24 -16.24 -0.49
N GLY A 96 8.32 -16.04 0.43
CA GLY A 96 8.60 -15.60 1.79
C GLY A 96 9.19 -14.19 1.88
N ARG A 97 8.99 -13.37 0.87
CA ARG A 97 9.49 -11.98 0.75
C ARG A 97 8.51 -10.94 1.30
N LEU A 98 7.25 -11.28 1.45
CA LEU A 98 6.27 -10.45 2.15
C LEU A 98 6.17 -10.92 3.60
N LYS A 99 6.52 -10.05 4.53
CA LYS A 99 6.51 -10.32 5.99
C LYS A 99 5.40 -9.49 6.64
N ILE A 100 4.50 -10.16 7.34
CA ILE A 100 3.41 -9.55 8.09
C ILE A 100 3.66 -9.86 9.56
N HIS A 101 3.80 -8.83 10.40
CA HIS A 101 4.02 -9.04 11.83
C HIS A 101 2.71 -9.50 12.48
N LYS A 102 2.77 -10.58 13.26
CA LYS A 102 1.59 -11.19 13.90
C LYS A 102 0.90 -10.30 14.93
N ASP A 103 1.64 -9.37 15.54
CA ASP A 103 1.15 -8.48 16.59
C ASP A 103 0.51 -7.19 16.06
N LEU A 104 0.40 -7.02 14.74
CA LEU A 104 -0.38 -5.91 14.18
C LEU A 104 -1.86 -6.09 14.50
N SER A 105 -2.54 -5.00 14.86
CA SER A 105 -3.94 -5.01 15.32
C SER A 105 -4.89 -5.72 14.36
N GLU A 106 -4.66 -5.59 13.05
CA GLU A 106 -5.49 -6.16 11.99
C GLU A 106 -4.84 -7.37 11.28
N ALA A 107 -3.75 -7.93 11.83
CA ALA A 107 -3.05 -9.04 11.18
C ALA A 107 -3.95 -10.26 10.95
N GLU A 108 -4.75 -10.64 11.93
CA GLU A 108 -5.70 -11.78 11.81
C GLU A 108 -6.80 -11.49 10.78
N THR A 109 -7.27 -10.23 10.69
CA THR A 109 -8.27 -9.82 9.71
C THR A 109 -7.69 -9.91 8.31
N LEU A 110 -6.48 -9.38 8.09
CA LEU A 110 -5.77 -9.49 6.81
C LEU A 110 -5.54 -10.95 6.40
N VAL A 111 -5.12 -11.81 7.32
CA VAL A 111 -4.93 -13.25 7.04
C VAL A 111 -6.25 -13.90 6.60
N ARG A 112 -7.37 -13.57 7.25
CA ARG A 112 -8.70 -14.05 6.84
C ARG A 112 -9.09 -13.55 5.46
N GLU A 113 -8.86 -12.26 5.15
CA GLU A 113 -9.12 -11.72 3.80
C GLU A 113 -8.28 -12.44 2.74
N LEU A 114 -6.99 -12.67 3.00
CA LEU A 114 -6.11 -13.43 2.11
C LEU A 114 -6.59 -14.87 1.88
N GLN A 115 -7.12 -15.55 2.91
CA GLN A 115 -7.63 -16.92 2.81
C GLN A 115 -8.99 -16.99 2.11
N ASP A 116 -9.86 -15.99 2.32
CA ASP A 116 -11.21 -15.94 1.74
C ASP A 116 -11.22 -15.40 0.29
N PHE A 117 -10.10 -14.83 -0.16
CA PHE A 117 -9.99 -14.28 -1.51
C PHE A 117 -9.94 -15.40 -2.55
N ARG A 118 -10.86 -15.38 -3.49
CA ARG A 118 -11.05 -16.43 -4.49
C ARG A 118 -10.92 -15.89 -5.90
N CYS A 119 -10.27 -16.70 -6.75
CA CYS A 119 -10.33 -16.53 -8.19
C CYS A 119 -11.46 -17.39 -8.74
N ALA A 120 -12.32 -16.81 -9.54
CA ALA A 120 -13.38 -17.53 -10.24
C ALA A 120 -13.37 -17.14 -11.73
N PHE A 121 -13.64 -18.12 -12.60
CA PHE A 121 -13.89 -17.85 -14.01
C PHE A 121 -15.39 -17.57 -14.21
N THR A 122 -15.69 -16.50 -14.94
CA THR A 122 -17.06 -16.27 -15.40
C THR A 122 -17.44 -17.29 -16.48
N ALA A 123 -18.73 -17.43 -16.75
CA ALA A 123 -19.21 -18.24 -17.87
C ALA A 123 -18.65 -17.80 -19.24
N ALA A 124 -18.20 -16.55 -19.36
CA ALA A 124 -17.53 -15.99 -20.52
C ALA A 124 -16.00 -16.22 -20.53
N GLY A 125 -15.45 -16.98 -19.56
CA GLY A 125 -14.02 -17.27 -19.47
C GLY A 125 -13.16 -16.15 -18.87
N ALA A 126 -13.78 -15.05 -18.41
CA ALA A 126 -13.04 -13.98 -17.75
C ALA A 126 -12.72 -14.36 -16.28
N LEU A 127 -11.50 -14.10 -15.87
CA LEU A 127 -11.07 -14.31 -14.49
C LEU A 127 -11.61 -13.17 -13.60
N THR A 128 -12.34 -13.52 -12.56
CA THR A 128 -12.83 -12.58 -11.56
C THR A 128 -12.18 -12.86 -10.21
N PHE A 129 -11.85 -11.77 -9.52
CA PHE A 129 -11.22 -11.78 -8.21
C PHE A 129 -12.14 -11.06 -7.23
N ASN A 130 -12.76 -11.80 -6.33
CA ASN A 130 -13.66 -11.22 -5.33
C ASN A 130 -13.48 -11.93 -4.00
N ALA A 131 -13.70 -11.19 -2.92
CA ALA A 131 -14.00 -11.82 -1.64
C ALA A 131 -15.25 -12.69 -1.78
N ARG A 132 -15.39 -13.69 -0.94
CA ARG A 132 -16.67 -14.42 -0.84
C ARG A 132 -17.80 -13.43 -0.59
N SER A 133 -18.97 -13.68 -1.20
CA SER A 133 -20.15 -12.83 -1.01
C SER A 133 -20.37 -12.49 0.47
N GLY A 134 -20.44 -11.18 0.79
CA GLY A 134 -20.59 -10.68 2.16
C GLY A 134 -19.30 -10.61 2.99
N ARG A 135 -18.12 -10.75 2.37
CA ARG A 135 -16.80 -10.56 2.99
C ARG A 135 -16.11 -9.32 2.43
N HIS A 136 -15.32 -8.69 3.26
CA HIS A 136 -14.52 -7.52 2.91
C HIS A 136 -13.13 -7.95 2.40
N ASP A 137 -12.53 -7.16 1.50
CA ASP A 137 -11.16 -7.32 1.00
C ASP A 137 -10.35 -6.00 1.10
N ASP A 138 -10.78 -5.12 2.01
CA ASP A 138 -10.27 -3.75 2.14
C ASP A 138 -8.76 -3.74 2.51
N LEU A 139 -8.36 -4.51 3.53
CA LEU A 139 -6.94 -4.60 3.95
C LEU A 139 -6.09 -5.29 2.89
N LEU A 140 -6.63 -6.30 2.23
CA LEU A 140 -5.96 -6.99 1.14
C LEU A 140 -5.69 -6.04 -0.03
N LEU A 141 -6.67 -5.21 -0.42
CA LEU A 141 -6.52 -4.25 -1.51
C LEU A 141 -5.56 -3.12 -1.13
N ALA A 142 -5.66 -2.56 0.08
CA ALA A 142 -4.70 -1.58 0.59
C ALA A 142 -3.26 -2.13 0.58
N LEU A 143 -3.06 -3.38 1.01
CA LEU A 143 -1.77 -4.07 0.93
C LEU A 143 -1.32 -4.27 -0.52
N ALA A 144 -2.23 -4.68 -1.40
CA ALA A 144 -1.90 -5.00 -2.79
C ALA A 144 -1.40 -3.77 -3.56
N ILE A 145 -2.06 -2.61 -3.40
CA ILE A 145 -1.62 -1.36 -4.04
C ILE A 145 -0.31 -0.83 -3.43
N ALA A 146 -0.12 -0.98 -2.10
CA ALA A 146 1.13 -0.60 -1.46
C ALA A 146 2.31 -1.44 -1.96
N VAL A 147 2.15 -2.76 -2.02
CA VAL A 147 3.17 -3.69 -2.52
C VAL A 147 3.44 -3.48 -4.01
N TRP A 148 2.39 -3.24 -4.82
CA TRP A 148 2.56 -2.93 -6.24
C TRP A 148 3.48 -1.72 -6.42
N ARG A 149 3.24 -0.65 -5.70
CA ARG A 149 4.07 0.56 -5.77
C ARG A 149 5.49 0.31 -5.25
N ALA A 150 5.65 -0.33 -4.11
CA ALA A 150 6.95 -0.62 -3.51
C ALA A 150 7.82 -1.53 -4.38
N ALA A 151 7.22 -2.49 -5.11
CA ALA A 151 7.95 -3.47 -5.89
C ALA A 151 8.44 -2.93 -7.25
N ASP A 152 7.60 -2.20 -7.99
CA ASP A 152 7.92 -1.78 -9.35
C ASP A 152 8.15 -0.28 -9.50
N GLY A 153 7.90 0.49 -8.44
CA GLY A 153 7.93 1.93 -8.54
C GLY A 153 6.83 2.52 -9.44
N GLY A 154 5.86 1.71 -9.89
CA GLY A 154 4.74 2.16 -10.74
C GLY A 154 5.14 2.64 -12.13
N MET A 155 6.29 2.23 -12.64
CA MET A 155 6.76 2.66 -13.97
C MET A 155 6.62 1.52 -14.97
N SER A 156 5.51 1.53 -15.68
CA SER A 156 5.23 0.63 -16.80
C SER A 156 5.84 1.09 -18.13
N ASN A 157 6.76 2.06 -18.14
CA ASN A 157 7.37 2.50 -19.37
C ASN A 157 8.88 2.25 -19.37
N PRO A 158 9.37 1.22 -20.11
CA PRO A 158 10.78 0.85 -20.15
C PRO A 158 11.66 1.77 -21.05
N GLY A 159 11.14 2.90 -21.50
CA GLY A 159 11.81 3.76 -22.46
C GLY A 159 12.73 4.82 -21.87
N LEU A 160 12.87 5.91 -22.64
CA LEU A 160 13.76 7.04 -22.42
C LEU A 160 13.62 7.68 -21.02
N PHE A 161 12.42 7.65 -20.42
CA PHE A 161 12.14 8.22 -19.11
C PHE A 161 12.91 7.48 -18.00
N ARG A 162 12.97 6.13 -18.06
CA ARG A 162 13.74 5.31 -17.12
C ARG A 162 15.24 5.60 -17.20
N TYR A 163 15.73 5.91 -18.40
CA TYR A 163 17.12 6.29 -18.61
C TYR A 163 17.43 7.63 -17.93
N TYR A 164 16.62 8.66 -18.14
CA TYR A 164 16.83 9.98 -17.52
C TYR A 164 16.61 9.96 -16.01
N GLU A 165 15.64 9.23 -15.52
CA GLU A 165 15.40 9.03 -14.09
C GLU A 165 16.58 8.32 -13.44
N GLN A 166 17.09 7.24 -14.01
CA GLN A 166 18.29 6.57 -13.52
C GLN A 166 19.53 7.48 -13.51
N GLN A 167 19.67 8.34 -14.51
CA GLN A 167 20.76 9.32 -14.54
C GLN A 167 20.59 10.37 -13.43
N TYR A 168 19.39 10.89 -13.26
CA TYR A 168 19.08 11.85 -12.20
C TYR A 168 19.31 11.22 -10.79
N LEU A 169 18.83 10.02 -10.56
CA LEU A 169 18.98 9.31 -9.28
C LEU A 169 20.44 8.97 -8.97
N LYS A 170 21.25 8.63 -9.99
CA LYS A 170 22.70 8.47 -9.82
C LYS A 170 23.38 9.78 -9.40
N LEU A 171 22.91 10.91 -9.90
CA LEU A 171 23.45 12.23 -9.57
C LEU A 171 23.07 12.67 -8.15
N VAL A 172 21.85 12.34 -7.68
CA VAL A 172 21.35 12.75 -6.36
C VAL A 172 21.49 11.68 -5.27
N GLY A 173 22.04 10.49 -5.61
CA GLY A 173 22.22 9.38 -4.65
C GLY A 173 20.90 8.73 -4.21
N GLY A 174 19.82 8.91 -4.98
CA GLY A 174 18.49 8.40 -4.64
C GLY A 174 18.19 6.99 -5.19
N SER A 175 17.16 6.35 -4.64
CA SER A 175 16.57 5.10 -5.16
C SER A 175 15.33 5.41 -5.96
N SER A 176 15.13 4.73 -7.11
CA SER A 176 13.93 4.87 -7.95
C SER A 176 12.66 4.30 -7.31
N LYS A 177 12.82 3.51 -6.26
CA LYS A 177 11.71 2.85 -5.57
C LYS A 177 11.55 3.43 -4.17
N PRO A 178 10.33 3.79 -3.77
CA PRO A 178 10.09 4.29 -2.43
C PRO A 178 10.47 3.24 -1.38
N ARG A 179 10.99 3.70 -0.24
CA ARG A 179 11.28 2.83 0.91
C ARG A 179 10.00 2.46 1.64
N ASP A 180 9.18 3.45 1.92
CA ASP A 180 7.90 3.30 2.60
C ASP A 180 6.75 3.67 1.66
N VAL A 181 5.73 2.84 1.62
CA VAL A 181 4.51 3.09 0.84
C VAL A 181 3.30 2.93 1.74
N VAL A 182 2.46 3.94 1.78
CA VAL A 182 1.17 3.95 2.44
C VAL A 182 0.10 3.63 1.41
N GLY A 183 -0.46 2.43 1.45
CA GLY A 183 -1.58 2.00 0.61
C GLY A 183 -2.90 2.23 1.32
N VAL A 184 -3.88 2.77 0.62
CA VAL A 184 -5.20 3.08 1.18
C VAL A 184 -6.29 2.60 0.23
N ASP A 185 -7.14 1.72 0.73
CA ASP A 185 -8.42 1.38 0.11
C ASP A 185 -9.52 2.21 0.78
N LEU A 186 -10.19 3.04 -0.01
CA LEU A 186 -11.17 4.01 0.50
C LEU A 186 -12.55 3.37 0.57
N GLY A 187 -12.97 3.06 1.79
CA GLY A 187 -14.30 2.51 2.05
C GLY A 187 -15.44 3.48 1.76
N GLN A 188 -16.59 2.90 1.48
CA GLN A 188 -17.87 3.61 1.33
C GLN A 188 -18.75 3.36 2.57
N SER A 189 -20.04 3.63 2.45
CA SER A 189 -21.01 3.58 3.56
C SER A 189 -21.07 2.24 4.32
N ARG A 190 -20.65 1.14 3.72
CA ARG A 190 -20.70 -0.21 4.30
C ARG A 190 -19.32 -0.87 4.46
N ASP A 191 -18.31 -0.30 3.82
CA ASP A 191 -16.95 -0.83 3.82
C ASP A 191 -16.04 0.14 4.56
N PRO A 192 -15.20 -0.32 5.49
CA PRO A 192 -14.25 0.53 6.18
C PRO A 192 -13.14 0.97 5.23
N THR A 193 -12.59 2.16 5.46
CA THR A 193 -11.31 2.53 4.84
C THR A 193 -10.19 1.73 5.48
N ALA A 194 -9.39 1.06 4.68
CA ALA A 194 -8.22 0.31 5.13
C ALA A 194 -6.91 1.04 4.79
N ILE A 195 -5.97 1.01 5.72
CA ILE A 195 -4.64 1.61 5.58
C ILE A 195 -3.60 0.53 5.83
N CYS A 196 -2.62 0.43 4.94
CA CYS A 196 -1.50 -0.49 5.05
C CYS A 196 -0.20 0.26 4.78
N ILE A 197 0.81 0.12 5.64
CA ILE A 197 2.14 0.65 5.38
C ILE A 197 3.11 -0.51 5.13
N VAL A 198 3.76 -0.46 3.98
CA VAL A 198 4.75 -1.44 3.54
C VAL A 198 6.11 -0.77 3.43
N ARG A 199 7.12 -1.36 4.08
CA ARG A 199 8.51 -0.98 3.93
C ARG A 199 9.26 -1.97 3.05
N ARG A 200 9.94 -1.46 2.03
CA ARG A 200 10.87 -2.23 1.21
C ARG A 200 12.27 -2.20 1.83
N ILE A 201 12.89 -3.35 1.95
CA ILE A 201 14.25 -3.54 2.44
C ILE A 201 15.07 -4.18 1.32
N SER A 202 16.03 -3.42 0.79
CA SER A 202 16.81 -3.80 -0.40
C SER A 202 18.28 -4.11 -0.10
N ASP A 203 18.81 -3.72 1.08
CA ASP A 203 20.22 -3.78 1.39
C ASP A 203 20.47 -4.27 2.83
N PRO A 204 21.51 -5.09 3.11
CA PRO A 204 21.91 -5.43 4.46
C PRO A 204 22.25 -4.21 5.33
N VAL A 205 22.56 -3.05 4.74
CA VAL A 205 22.80 -1.80 5.48
C VAL A 205 21.50 -1.26 6.14
N ASP A 206 20.33 -1.68 5.65
CA ASP A 206 19.04 -1.37 6.29
C ASP A 206 18.85 -2.10 7.65
N HIS A 207 19.82 -2.90 8.07
CA HIS A 207 19.91 -3.51 9.42
C HIS A 207 20.60 -2.59 10.45
N ILE A 208 20.73 -1.29 10.20
CA ILE A 208 21.16 -0.36 11.26
C ILE A 208 20.17 -0.52 12.41
N PRO A 209 20.62 -0.90 13.61
CA PRO A 209 19.74 -1.11 14.74
C PRO A 209 18.96 0.18 14.98
N LEU A 210 17.66 0.05 14.94
CA LEU A 210 16.75 1.12 15.26
C LEU A 210 17.08 1.63 16.66
N ARG A 211 17.09 2.95 16.83
CA ARG A 211 17.27 3.58 18.14
C ARG A 211 16.33 2.91 19.14
N GLU A 212 16.80 2.79 20.40
CA GLU A 212 16.05 2.16 21.48
C GLU A 212 14.55 2.52 21.48
N PRO A 213 13.68 1.53 21.77
CA PRO A 213 12.24 1.74 21.74
C PRO A 213 11.84 2.91 22.65
N ARG A 214 11.12 3.87 22.09
CA ARG A 214 10.42 4.84 22.92
C ARG A 214 9.33 4.10 23.70
N PRO A 215 9.09 4.50 24.96
CA PRO A 215 8.02 3.91 25.75
C PRO A 215 6.68 4.00 24.98
N PRO A 216 5.78 3.02 25.19
CA PRO A 216 4.48 3.02 24.51
C PRO A 216 3.75 4.34 24.76
N PRO A 217 3.07 4.88 23.75
CA PRO A 217 2.32 6.12 23.88
C PRO A 217 1.25 5.98 24.95
N GLN A 218 1.10 7.02 25.76
CA GLN A 218 0.00 7.12 26.73
C GLN A 218 -1.34 7.13 25.97
N PRO A 219 -2.42 6.58 26.54
CA PRO A 219 -3.74 6.61 25.91
C PRO A 219 -4.12 8.06 25.56
N GLY A 220 -4.30 8.38 24.29
CA GLY A 220 -4.58 9.72 23.78
C GLY A 220 -3.50 10.31 22.85
N ASN A 221 -2.29 9.80 22.84
CA ASN A 221 -1.25 10.18 21.88
C ASN A 221 -1.00 9.02 20.94
N LEU A 222 -1.51 9.11 19.70
CA LEU A 222 -1.20 8.19 18.62
C LEU A 222 0.24 8.41 18.12
N GLU A 223 1.23 8.07 18.96
CA GLU A 223 2.61 7.94 18.52
C GLU A 223 2.85 6.52 18.01
N TRP A 224 3.02 6.39 16.72
CA TRP A 224 3.24 5.12 16.06
C TRP A 224 4.72 4.74 16.12
N SER A 225 5.07 3.80 16.97
CA SER A 225 6.33 3.07 16.84
C SER A 225 6.19 2.01 15.74
N LEU A 226 6.14 2.45 14.48
CA LEU A 226 5.99 1.59 13.30
C LEU A 226 7.18 0.65 13.06
N ILE A 227 8.25 0.76 13.85
CA ILE A 227 9.55 0.26 13.41
C ILE A 227 10.25 -0.61 14.46
N GLU A 228 9.72 -0.76 15.68
CA GLU A 228 10.53 -1.28 16.77
C GLU A 228 10.08 -2.60 17.40
N ARG A 229 9.59 -3.54 16.63
CA ARG A 229 9.46 -4.91 17.13
C ARG A 229 10.08 -5.93 16.19
N GLU A 230 11.38 -5.79 15.98
CA GLU A 230 12.22 -6.88 15.52
C GLU A 230 13.21 -7.28 16.60
N LYS A 231 12.81 -8.23 17.39
CA LYS A 231 13.68 -9.26 17.94
C LYS A 231 12.95 -10.56 17.73
N LEU A 232 13.30 -11.25 16.68
CA LEU A 232 13.53 -12.69 16.58
C LEU A 232 14.00 -13.01 15.17
#